data_b303ed2c2003dcc0e5522cb85afebd13
#
_entry.id   b303ed2c2003dcc0e5522cb85afebd13
#
_cell.length_a   1.000
_cell.length_b   1.000
_cell.length_c   1.000
_cell.angle_alpha   90.00
_cell.angle_beta   90.00
_cell.angle_gamma   90.00
#
_symmetry.space_group_name_H-M   'P 1'
#
loop_
_entity.id
_entity.type
_entity.pdbx_description
1 polymer ?
#
loop_
_entity_poly.entity_id
_entity_poly.type
_entity_poly.pdbx_seq_one_letter_code
_entity_poly.pdbx_strand_id
1 'polypeptide(L)'
;RLLPGVIGLFSGTPTRDQYVLAALLLCGPEAMISGLEACRRHGARRGPLPSADHREDAAEVHVLVPMARQVRSVGYVHVERTKRLPAAIVRAGIPLAPVPRACIDAARRLTRPGDVAELLADAVQRGLCTVGALVEELGETTRRGTAVPRSVLGDVAEGIRSAAERQSKALWRRAGLPEAWWNVAVYDEDGRFLGVADCWADEVAMVWETESSEWHLSPADTTRRLNARPPSPRLGRSTPRRNRGS
;
A
#
# COMPACT_ATOMS: atom_id res chain seq x y z
N ARG A 1 -18.09 21.76 -26.35
CA ARG A 1 -17.19 20.62 -26.53
C ARG A 1 -16.27 20.53 -25.33
N LEU A 2 -16.30 19.39 -24.61
CA LEU A 2 -15.45 19.16 -23.42
C LEU A 2 -14.08 18.61 -23.79
N LEU A 3 -14.06 17.62 -24.67
CA LEU A 3 -12.86 16.92 -25.16
C LEU A 3 -13.03 16.59 -26.64
N PRO A 4 -11.97 16.22 -27.37
CA PRO A 4 -12.09 15.73 -28.75
C PRO A 4 -13.12 14.59 -28.82
N GLY A 5 -14.15 14.76 -29.67
CA GLY A 5 -15.23 13.76 -29.83
C GLY A 5 -16.28 13.71 -28.72
N VAL A 6 -16.13 14.49 -27.63
CA VAL A 6 -17.08 14.53 -26.51
C VAL A 6 -17.75 15.89 -26.42
N ILE A 7 -19.09 15.90 -26.53
CA ILE A 7 -19.92 17.10 -26.45
C ILE A 7 -20.83 16.97 -25.24
N GLY A 8 -20.88 17.99 -24.41
CA GLY A 8 -21.85 18.08 -23.31
C GLY A 8 -23.18 18.65 -23.82
N LEU A 9 -24.29 17.99 -23.50
CA LEU A 9 -25.65 18.44 -23.82
C LEU A 9 -26.25 19.22 -22.63
N PHE A 10 -25.53 20.19 -22.15
CA PHE A 10 -25.96 21.06 -21.04
C PHE A 10 -25.48 22.50 -21.28
N SER A 11 -26.15 23.45 -20.65
CA SER A 11 -25.76 24.86 -20.59
C SER A 11 -25.06 25.14 -19.24
N GLY A 12 -23.96 25.90 -19.28
CA GLY A 12 -23.20 26.29 -18.09
C GLY A 12 -21.92 25.50 -17.88
N THR A 13 -21.29 25.67 -16.71
CA THR A 13 -20.03 25.02 -16.35
C THR A 13 -20.27 23.54 -16.02
N PRO A 14 -19.48 22.62 -16.59
CA PRO A 14 -19.59 21.19 -16.30
C PRO A 14 -19.36 20.89 -14.81
N THR A 15 -20.10 19.91 -14.28
CA THR A 15 -19.83 19.37 -12.96
C THR A 15 -18.59 18.47 -12.97
N ARG A 16 -18.03 18.17 -11.80
CA ARG A 16 -16.90 17.23 -11.67
C ARG A 16 -17.23 15.85 -12.27
N ASP A 17 -18.45 15.36 -12.06
CA ASP A 17 -18.89 14.09 -12.61
C ASP A 17 -18.97 14.11 -14.14
N GLN A 18 -19.41 15.21 -14.73
CA GLN A 18 -19.41 15.39 -16.18
C GLN A 18 -18.00 15.41 -16.78
N TYR A 19 -17.03 16.03 -16.10
CA TYR A 19 -15.62 15.96 -16.50
C TYR A 19 -15.08 14.52 -16.45
N VAL A 20 -15.37 13.79 -15.38
CA VAL A 20 -14.96 12.38 -15.21
C VAL A 20 -15.58 11.48 -16.26
N LEU A 21 -16.88 11.62 -16.52
CA LEU A 21 -17.59 10.85 -17.57
C LEU A 21 -17.03 11.17 -18.96
N ALA A 22 -16.76 12.45 -19.25
CA ALA A 22 -16.15 12.85 -20.51
C ALA A 22 -14.76 12.22 -20.71
N ALA A 23 -13.96 12.13 -19.64
CA ALA A 23 -12.66 11.46 -19.69
C ALA A 23 -12.79 9.96 -20.00
N LEU A 24 -13.75 9.27 -19.38
CA LEU A 24 -14.03 7.85 -19.66
C LEU A 24 -14.52 7.64 -21.09
N LEU A 25 -15.44 8.49 -21.57
CA LEU A 25 -15.94 8.42 -22.96
C LEU A 25 -14.81 8.61 -23.98
N LEU A 26 -13.88 9.52 -23.73
CA LEU A 26 -12.69 9.72 -24.57
C LEU A 26 -11.81 8.47 -24.60
N CYS A 27 -11.60 7.85 -23.41
CA CYS A 27 -10.66 6.75 -23.25
C CYS A 27 -11.24 5.37 -23.67
N GLY A 28 -12.57 5.20 -23.63
CA GLY A 28 -13.27 4.01 -24.08
C GLY A 28 -13.65 3.04 -22.95
N PRO A 29 -14.30 1.91 -23.26
CA PRO A 29 -15.04 1.08 -22.30
C PRO A 29 -14.16 0.36 -21.27
N GLU A 30 -12.90 0.12 -21.57
CA GLU A 30 -11.96 -0.55 -20.64
C GLU A 30 -11.21 0.45 -19.76
N ALA A 31 -11.52 1.76 -19.89
CA ALA A 31 -10.88 2.81 -19.12
C ALA A 31 -11.42 2.84 -17.68
N MET A 32 -10.55 3.18 -16.72
CA MET A 32 -10.94 3.41 -15.34
C MET A 32 -10.24 4.63 -14.76
N ILE A 33 -10.90 5.29 -13.83
CA ILE A 33 -10.34 6.43 -13.10
C ILE A 33 -9.34 5.93 -12.08
N SER A 34 -8.20 6.62 -11.95
CA SER A 34 -7.17 6.37 -10.95
C SER A 34 -6.73 7.66 -10.26
N GLY A 35 -5.66 7.59 -9.47
CA GLY A 35 -5.07 8.74 -8.81
C GLY A 35 -6.00 9.40 -7.80
N LEU A 36 -5.82 10.70 -7.61
CA LEU A 36 -6.52 11.48 -6.57
C LEU A 36 -8.04 11.43 -6.71
N GLU A 37 -8.57 11.43 -7.94
CA GLU A 37 -10.02 11.35 -8.16
C GLU A 37 -10.58 10.01 -7.69
N ALA A 38 -9.90 8.91 -7.99
CA ALA A 38 -10.31 7.59 -7.51
C ALA A 38 -10.20 7.51 -5.98
N CYS A 39 -9.12 8.02 -5.38
CA CYS A 39 -8.96 8.07 -3.92
C CYS A 39 -10.14 8.80 -3.26
N ARG A 40 -10.51 9.98 -3.77
CA ARG A 40 -11.68 10.74 -3.28
C ARG A 40 -12.97 9.92 -3.38
N ARG A 41 -13.22 9.27 -4.51
CA ARG A 41 -14.43 8.45 -4.74
C ARG A 41 -14.45 7.18 -3.89
N HIS A 42 -13.32 6.67 -3.51
CA HIS A 42 -13.22 5.58 -2.53
C HIS A 42 -13.44 6.02 -1.09
N GLY A 43 -13.45 7.33 -0.81
CA GLY A 43 -13.74 7.88 0.50
C GLY A 43 -12.54 8.48 1.23
N ALA A 44 -11.40 8.66 0.56
CA ALA A 44 -10.31 9.47 1.10
C ALA A 44 -10.77 10.92 1.29
N ARG A 45 -10.30 11.57 2.36
CA ARG A 45 -10.70 12.93 2.75
C ARG A 45 -9.53 13.86 3.01
N ARG A 46 -8.31 13.34 3.08
CA ARG A 46 -7.08 14.13 3.32
C ARG A 46 -6.12 13.99 2.15
N GLY A 47 -5.17 14.94 2.06
CA GLY A 47 -4.27 15.10 0.94
C GLY A 47 -4.82 16.07 -0.11
N PRO A 48 -4.10 16.28 -1.21
CA PRO A 48 -4.45 17.25 -2.24
C PRO A 48 -5.56 16.73 -3.18
N LEU A 49 -6.69 16.30 -2.58
CA LEU A 49 -7.80 15.74 -3.31
C LEU A 49 -8.56 16.81 -4.12
N PRO A 50 -9.06 16.46 -5.32
CA PRO A 50 -9.91 17.37 -6.08
C PRO A 50 -11.22 17.64 -5.33
N SER A 51 -11.66 18.89 -5.28
CA SER A 51 -12.95 19.25 -4.69
C SER A 51 -14.10 18.70 -5.53
N ALA A 52 -15.21 18.35 -4.86
CA ALA A 52 -16.44 17.99 -5.52
C ALA A 52 -17.13 19.20 -6.20
N ASP A 53 -16.90 20.41 -5.64
CA ASP A 53 -17.64 21.63 -5.96
C ASP A 53 -16.89 22.61 -6.89
N HIS A 54 -15.67 22.28 -7.32
CA HIS A 54 -14.90 23.19 -8.17
C HIS A 54 -15.54 23.36 -9.53
N ARG A 55 -16.07 24.55 -9.73
CA ARG A 55 -16.60 25.06 -11.00
C ARG A 55 -15.51 25.72 -11.86
N GLU A 56 -14.32 25.96 -11.31
CA GLU A 56 -13.38 26.90 -11.95
C GLU A 56 -12.17 26.27 -12.63
N ASP A 57 -11.77 25.05 -12.27
CA ASP A 57 -10.69 24.38 -13.00
C ASP A 57 -10.96 22.89 -13.13
N ALA A 58 -10.88 22.39 -14.34
CA ALA A 58 -10.88 20.95 -14.61
C ALA A 58 -9.61 20.34 -14.01
N ALA A 59 -9.60 20.15 -12.66
CA ALA A 59 -8.52 19.45 -12.01
C ALA A 59 -8.26 18.14 -12.76
N GLU A 60 -7.00 17.81 -12.95
CA GLU A 60 -6.58 16.64 -13.73
C GLU A 60 -7.36 15.37 -13.36
N VAL A 61 -7.82 14.65 -14.37
CA VAL A 61 -8.45 13.35 -14.24
C VAL A 61 -7.47 12.31 -14.76
N HIS A 62 -6.97 11.48 -13.86
CA HIS A 62 -6.07 10.38 -14.22
C HIS A 62 -6.87 9.16 -14.63
N VAL A 63 -6.60 8.65 -15.84
CA VAL A 63 -7.31 7.52 -16.43
C VAL A 63 -6.31 6.43 -16.79
N LEU A 64 -6.55 5.21 -16.30
CA LEU A 64 -5.82 4.02 -16.71
C LEU A 64 -6.53 3.38 -17.91
N VAL A 65 -5.73 2.95 -18.88
CA VAL A 65 -6.20 2.19 -20.04
C VAL A 65 -5.26 1.02 -20.35
N PRO A 66 -5.73 -0.03 -21.03
CA PRO A 66 -4.88 -1.11 -21.49
C PRO A 66 -3.75 -0.59 -22.39
N MET A 67 -2.60 -1.25 -22.35
CA MET A 67 -1.42 -0.88 -23.16
C MET A 67 -1.74 -0.80 -24.67
N ALA A 68 -2.63 -1.65 -25.15
CA ALA A 68 -3.05 -1.69 -26.57
C ALA A 68 -3.86 -0.46 -26.99
N ARG A 69 -4.45 0.26 -26.04
CA ARG A 69 -5.32 1.41 -26.34
C ARG A 69 -4.49 2.62 -26.78
N GLN A 70 -4.74 3.09 -28.00
CA GLN A 70 -4.04 4.23 -28.60
C GLN A 70 -4.79 5.54 -28.34
N VAL A 71 -4.77 5.99 -27.06
CA VAL A 71 -5.33 7.28 -26.65
C VAL A 71 -4.25 8.11 -25.96
N ARG A 72 -4.25 9.41 -26.18
CA ARG A 72 -3.27 10.36 -25.61
C ARG A 72 -3.92 11.26 -24.58
N SER A 73 -3.13 11.74 -23.63
CA SER A 73 -3.53 12.81 -22.72
C SER A 73 -3.93 14.05 -23.48
N VAL A 74 -5.01 14.70 -23.08
CA VAL A 74 -5.50 15.92 -23.70
C VAL A 74 -6.33 16.75 -22.71
N GLY A 75 -6.09 18.07 -22.70
CA GLY A 75 -6.73 18.95 -21.74
C GLY A 75 -6.47 18.52 -20.30
N TYR A 76 -7.52 18.37 -19.53
CA TYR A 76 -7.47 17.92 -18.14
C TYR A 76 -7.37 16.39 -17.97
N VAL A 77 -7.38 15.61 -19.05
CA VAL A 77 -7.29 14.14 -18.97
C VAL A 77 -5.84 13.68 -19.10
N HIS A 78 -5.36 13.07 -18.04
CA HIS A 78 -4.09 12.36 -18.07
C HIS A 78 -4.30 10.87 -18.28
N VAL A 79 -3.79 10.34 -19.38
CA VAL A 79 -3.92 8.94 -19.75
C VAL A 79 -2.63 8.18 -19.43
N GLU A 80 -2.73 7.15 -18.63
CA GLU A 80 -1.67 6.19 -18.39
C GLU A 80 -2.02 4.83 -18.98
N ARG A 81 -1.19 4.36 -19.92
CA ARG A 81 -1.33 3.01 -20.51
C ARG A 81 -0.58 2.00 -19.65
N THR A 82 -1.24 0.94 -19.28
CA THR A 82 -0.67 -0.08 -18.39
C THR A 82 -0.81 -1.49 -18.97
N LYS A 83 0.22 -2.33 -18.75
CA LYS A 83 0.16 -3.77 -19.00
C LYS A 83 -0.59 -4.50 -17.88
N ARG A 84 -0.62 -3.92 -16.68
CA ARG A 84 -1.27 -4.45 -15.49
C ARG A 84 -2.51 -3.60 -15.19
N LEU A 85 -3.56 -3.77 -15.99
CA LEU A 85 -4.85 -3.15 -15.73
C LEU A 85 -5.57 -3.98 -14.66
N PRO A 86 -5.87 -3.43 -13.47
CA PRO A 86 -6.58 -4.17 -12.44
C PRO A 86 -8.06 -4.33 -12.78
N ALA A 87 -8.75 -5.21 -12.04
CA ALA A 87 -10.22 -5.24 -12.09
C ALA A 87 -10.79 -3.92 -11.53
N ALA A 88 -11.68 -3.28 -12.25
CA ALA A 88 -12.29 -2.03 -11.83
C ALA A 88 -13.29 -2.25 -10.68
N ILE A 89 -13.31 -1.30 -9.73
CA ILE A 89 -14.34 -1.20 -8.70
C ILE A 89 -15.34 -0.13 -9.15
N VAL A 90 -16.57 -0.52 -9.41
CA VAL A 90 -17.60 0.42 -9.86
C VAL A 90 -18.25 1.11 -8.66
N ARG A 91 -18.21 2.45 -8.63
CA ARG A 91 -18.92 3.28 -7.65
C ARG A 91 -19.72 4.36 -8.35
N ALA A 92 -21.02 4.43 -8.06
CA ALA A 92 -21.95 5.34 -8.72
C ALA A 92 -21.82 5.33 -10.26
N GLY A 93 -21.67 4.14 -10.84
CA GLY A 93 -21.51 3.95 -12.29
C GLY A 93 -20.13 4.31 -12.87
N ILE A 94 -19.19 4.74 -12.05
CA ILE A 94 -17.83 5.11 -12.47
C ILE A 94 -16.85 3.95 -12.15
N PRO A 95 -16.14 3.41 -13.17
CA PRO A 95 -15.09 2.42 -12.95
C PRO A 95 -13.85 3.08 -12.36
N LEU A 96 -13.40 2.59 -11.21
CA LEU A 96 -12.27 3.08 -10.45
C LEU A 96 -11.19 2.01 -10.33
N ALA A 97 -9.93 2.41 -10.34
CA ALA A 97 -8.83 1.55 -9.93
C ALA A 97 -8.99 1.19 -8.43
N PRO A 98 -8.60 -0.03 -8.00
CA PRO A 98 -8.58 -0.40 -6.59
C PRO A 98 -7.81 0.61 -5.73
N VAL A 99 -8.18 0.73 -4.44
CA VAL A 99 -7.61 1.75 -3.55
C VAL A 99 -6.08 1.76 -3.53
N PRO A 100 -5.37 0.62 -3.34
CA PRO A 100 -3.91 0.63 -3.34
C PRO A 100 -3.34 1.18 -4.63
N ARG A 101 -3.89 0.75 -5.78
CA ARG A 101 -3.46 1.24 -7.10
C ARG A 101 -3.73 2.74 -7.26
N ALA A 102 -4.91 3.21 -6.91
CA ALA A 102 -5.26 4.63 -6.99
C ALA A 102 -4.33 5.49 -6.12
N CYS A 103 -4.05 5.05 -4.88
CA CYS A 103 -3.15 5.73 -3.96
C CYS A 103 -1.71 5.81 -4.49
N ILE A 104 -1.18 4.71 -5.01
CA ILE A 104 0.19 4.68 -5.56
C ILE A 104 0.28 5.52 -6.83
N ASP A 105 -0.70 5.45 -7.72
CA ASP A 105 -0.73 6.28 -8.92
C ASP A 105 -0.81 7.78 -8.58
N ALA A 106 -1.58 8.16 -7.55
CA ALA A 106 -1.60 9.52 -7.02
C ALA A 106 -0.24 9.92 -6.43
N ALA A 107 0.30 9.09 -5.52
CA ALA A 107 1.54 9.36 -4.81
C ALA A 107 2.75 9.53 -5.73
N ARG A 108 2.80 8.79 -6.85
CA ARG A 108 3.86 8.91 -7.87
C ARG A 108 3.87 10.26 -8.58
N ARG A 109 2.80 11.00 -8.54
CA ARG A 109 2.62 12.29 -9.21
C ARG A 109 2.72 13.47 -8.25
N LEU A 110 2.65 13.21 -6.96
CA LEU A 110 2.86 14.19 -5.92
C LEU A 110 4.35 14.43 -5.69
N THR A 111 4.72 15.70 -5.54
CA THR A 111 6.12 16.12 -5.34
C THR A 111 6.45 16.37 -3.88
N ARG A 112 5.46 16.68 -3.06
CA ARG A 112 5.65 16.98 -1.65
C ARG A 112 5.50 15.70 -0.82
N PRO A 113 6.52 15.29 -0.05
CA PRO A 113 6.42 14.11 0.83
C PRO A 113 5.26 14.18 1.83
N GLY A 114 4.96 15.39 2.34
CA GLY A 114 3.83 15.62 3.25
C GLY A 114 2.48 15.27 2.63
N ASP A 115 2.24 15.67 1.38
CA ASP A 115 0.99 15.36 0.66
C ASP A 115 0.83 13.84 0.43
N VAL A 116 1.95 13.17 0.13
CA VAL A 116 1.98 11.70 -0.01
C VAL A 116 1.66 11.02 1.32
N ALA A 117 2.34 11.46 2.39
CA ALA A 117 2.12 10.90 3.73
C ALA A 117 0.66 11.10 4.20
N GLU A 118 0.10 12.29 3.99
CA GLU A 118 -1.27 12.59 4.37
C GLU A 118 -2.29 11.73 3.62
N LEU A 119 -2.13 11.58 2.30
CA LEU A 119 -3.00 10.76 1.46
C LEU A 119 -2.96 9.29 1.88
N LEU A 120 -1.74 8.72 2.01
CA LEU A 120 -1.57 7.30 2.32
C LEU A 120 -2.02 6.98 3.75
N ALA A 121 -1.70 7.87 4.72
CA ALA A 121 -2.15 7.72 6.09
C ALA A 121 -3.67 7.79 6.21
N ASP A 122 -4.34 8.71 5.51
CA ASP A 122 -5.81 8.81 5.52
C ASP A 122 -6.46 7.54 4.95
N ALA A 123 -5.91 6.98 3.85
CA ALA A 123 -6.42 5.75 3.27
C ALA A 123 -6.33 4.56 4.25
N VAL A 124 -5.22 4.43 4.97
CA VAL A 124 -5.01 3.38 5.97
C VAL A 124 -5.89 3.61 7.21
N GLN A 125 -5.89 4.81 7.78
CA GLN A 125 -6.66 5.14 8.98
C GLN A 125 -8.18 4.99 8.79
N ARG A 126 -8.66 5.16 7.56
CA ARG A 126 -10.07 4.92 7.20
C ARG A 126 -10.39 3.47 6.87
N GLY A 127 -9.40 2.58 6.93
CA GLY A 127 -9.58 1.18 6.57
C GLY A 127 -9.89 0.96 5.09
N LEU A 128 -9.52 1.90 4.21
CA LEU A 128 -9.72 1.76 2.77
C LEU A 128 -8.74 0.75 2.16
N CYS A 129 -7.54 0.68 2.72
CA CYS A 129 -6.53 -0.33 2.40
C CYS A 129 -5.54 -0.50 3.57
N THR A 130 -4.68 -1.51 3.50
CA THR A 130 -3.60 -1.73 4.46
C THR A 130 -2.27 -1.17 3.96
N VAL A 131 -1.32 -0.96 4.88
CA VAL A 131 0.06 -0.59 4.52
C VAL A 131 0.70 -1.67 3.65
N GLY A 132 0.47 -2.96 3.99
CA GLY A 132 0.97 -4.09 3.21
C GLY A 132 0.50 -4.04 1.75
N ALA A 133 -0.80 -3.77 1.52
CA ALA A 133 -1.34 -3.64 0.16
C ALA A 133 -0.73 -2.46 -0.62
N LEU A 134 -0.42 -1.35 0.05
CA LEU A 134 0.28 -0.21 -0.57
C LEU A 134 1.73 -0.56 -0.93
N VAL A 135 2.43 -1.28 -0.07
CA VAL A 135 3.82 -1.73 -0.32
C VAL A 135 3.86 -2.73 -1.47
N GLU A 136 2.94 -3.69 -1.51
CA GLU A 136 2.80 -4.66 -2.59
C GLU A 136 2.54 -3.96 -3.92
N GLU A 137 1.55 -3.08 -3.99
CA GLU A 137 1.23 -2.32 -5.19
C GLU A 137 2.41 -1.45 -5.66
N LEU A 138 3.14 -0.83 -4.70
CA LEU A 138 4.34 -0.05 -5.01
C LEU A 138 5.47 -0.93 -5.57
N GLY A 139 5.59 -2.18 -5.10
CA GLY A 139 6.54 -3.17 -5.61
C GLY A 139 6.28 -3.54 -7.07
N GLU A 140 5.00 -3.70 -7.43
CA GLU A 140 4.50 -4.03 -8.76
C GLU A 140 4.58 -2.86 -9.76
N THR A 141 4.80 -1.67 -9.27
CA THR A 141 4.81 -0.43 -10.06
C THR A 141 6.18 -0.17 -10.69
N THR A 142 6.20 0.48 -11.86
CA THR A 142 7.44 0.93 -12.49
C THR A 142 8.19 1.92 -11.59
N ARG A 143 9.52 1.93 -11.64
CA ARG A 143 10.36 2.77 -10.75
C ARG A 143 10.15 4.28 -10.92
N ARG A 144 9.54 4.73 -12.01
CA ARG A 144 9.33 6.16 -12.30
C ARG A 144 8.37 6.79 -11.29
N GLY A 145 8.80 7.86 -10.63
CA GLY A 145 8.00 8.61 -9.64
C GLY A 145 7.82 7.91 -8.29
N THR A 146 8.53 6.80 -8.01
CA THR A 146 8.34 6.01 -6.78
C THR A 146 9.27 6.39 -5.63
N ALA A 147 10.21 7.33 -5.81
CA ALA A 147 11.17 7.68 -4.77
C ALA A 147 10.48 8.20 -3.49
N VAL A 148 9.59 9.18 -3.65
CA VAL A 148 8.84 9.77 -2.51
C VAL A 148 7.91 8.76 -1.85
N PRO A 149 7.00 8.06 -2.56
CA PRO A 149 6.16 7.05 -1.92
C PRO A 149 6.95 5.88 -1.29
N ARG A 150 8.11 5.49 -1.83
CA ARG A 150 8.97 4.47 -1.19
C ARG A 150 9.53 4.96 0.14
N SER A 151 10.03 6.20 0.20
CA SER A 151 10.52 6.77 1.45
C SER A 151 9.41 6.84 2.49
N VAL A 152 8.26 7.42 2.13
CA VAL A 152 7.12 7.59 3.05
C VAL A 152 6.60 6.24 3.56
N LEU A 153 6.40 5.25 2.68
CA LEU A 153 5.94 3.93 3.09
C LEU A 153 7.00 3.17 3.90
N GLY A 154 8.29 3.38 3.61
CA GLY A 154 9.39 2.84 4.42
C GLY A 154 9.33 3.35 5.86
N ASP A 155 9.20 4.65 6.05
CA ASP A 155 9.11 5.28 7.37
C ASP A 155 7.86 4.80 8.15
N VAL A 156 6.71 4.70 7.47
CA VAL A 156 5.47 4.19 8.08
C VAL A 156 5.62 2.73 8.48
N ALA A 157 6.19 1.91 7.62
CA ALA A 157 6.44 0.50 7.87
C ALA A 157 7.38 0.27 9.07
N GLU A 158 8.44 1.05 9.15
CA GLU A 158 9.38 1.01 10.28
C GLU A 158 8.72 1.46 11.58
N GLY A 159 7.91 2.53 11.52
CA GLY A 159 7.13 3.01 12.66
C GLY A 159 6.16 1.96 13.21
N ILE A 160 5.44 1.24 12.33
CA ILE A 160 4.53 0.17 12.73
C ILE A 160 5.30 -1.00 13.35
N ARG A 161 6.41 -1.42 12.75
CA ARG A 161 7.27 -2.50 13.30
C ARG A 161 7.79 -2.15 14.69
N SER A 162 8.31 -0.94 14.87
CA SER A 162 8.80 -0.46 16.15
C SER A 162 7.69 -0.34 17.20
N ALA A 163 6.47 0.01 16.82
CA ALA A 163 5.32 0.04 17.72
C ALA A 163 4.91 -1.38 18.15
N ALA A 164 4.83 -2.32 17.22
CA ALA A 164 4.53 -3.73 17.51
C ALA A 164 5.57 -4.36 18.42
N GLU A 165 6.85 -4.09 18.19
CA GLU A 165 7.94 -4.56 19.05
C GLU A 165 7.83 -4.01 20.49
N ARG A 166 7.56 -2.71 20.64
CA ARG A 166 7.36 -2.11 21.97
C ARG A 166 6.17 -2.72 22.71
N GLN A 167 5.08 -2.95 22.00
CA GLN A 167 3.86 -3.57 22.55
C GLN A 167 4.11 -5.01 22.97
N SER A 168 4.82 -5.79 22.17
CA SER A 168 5.20 -7.17 22.47
C SER A 168 6.09 -7.24 23.71
N LYS A 169 7.10 -6.39 23.82
CA LYS A 169 7.96 -6.30 25.01
C LYS A 169 7.18 -5.93 26.28
N ALA A 170 6.21 -5.02 26.16
CA ALA A 170 5.36 -4.64 27.29
C ALA A 170 4.43 -5.80 27.72
N LEU A 171 3.85 -6.51 26.76
CA LEU A 171 3.00 -7.67 27.03
C LEU A 171 3.79 -8.81 27.70
N TRP A 172 4.99 -9.11 27.17
CA TRP A 172 5.90 -10.10 27.73
C TRP A 172 6.20 -9.86 29.21
N ARG A 173 6.57 -8.61 29.56
CA ARG A 173 6.85 -8.22 30.96
C ARG A 173 5.61 -8.32 31.85
N ARG A 174 4.44 -7.91 31.34
CA ARG A 174 3.17 -8.00 32.09
C ARG A 174 2.74 -9.44 32.36
N ALA A 175 3.08 -10.35 31.46
CA ALA A 175 2.80 -11.77 31.61
C ALA A 175 3.74 -12.48 32.61
N GLY A 176 4.77 -11.77 33.15
CA GLY A 176 5.72 -12.34 34.08
C GLY A 176 6.59 -13.44 33.46
N LEU A 177 6.79 -13.41 32.15
CA LEU A 177 7.59 -14.41 31.43
C LEU A 177 9.10 -14.20 31.70
N PRO A 178 9.95 -15.25 31.55
CA PRO A 178 11.38 -15.17 31.75
C PRO A 178 12.05 -14.10 30.89
N GLU A 179 13.29 -13.76 31.23
CA GLU A 179 14.08 -12.84 30.41
C GLU A 179 14.22 -13.37 29.00
N ALA A 180 14.03 -12.49 28.01
CA ALA A 180 14.04 -12.85 26.60
C ALA A 180 14.95 -11.96 25.77
N TRP A 181 15.54 -12.53 24.72
CA TRP A 181 16.33 -11.84 23.72
C TRP A 181 15.42 -11.43 22.56
N TRP A 182 15.60 -10.21 22.05
CA TRP A 182 14.76 -9.64 21.00
C TRP A 182 15.57 -9.43 19.72
N ASN A 183 14.96 -9.77 18.58
CA ASN A 183 15.59 -9.69 17.26
C ASN A 183 16.93 -10.44 17.21
N VAL A 184 16.93 -11.69 17.64
CA VAL A 184 18.13 -12.50 17.79
C VAL A 184 18.30 -13.49 16.65
N ALA A 185 19.52 -13.59 16.11
CA ALA A 185 19.85 -14.60 15.12
C ALA A 185 19.90 -15.99 15.77
N VAL A 186 19.19 -16.94 15.20
CA VAL A 186 19.09 -18.33 15.66
C VAL A 186 19.91 -19.23 14.73
N TYR A 187 20.67 -20.15 15.33
CA TYR A 187 21.51 -21.10 14.65
C TYR A 187 21.21 -22.51 15.15
N ASP A 188 21.44 -23.53 14.29
CA ASP A 188 21.37 -24.93 14.70
C ASP A 188 22.65 -25.37 15.45
N GLU A 189 22.68 -26.64 15.86
CA GLU A 189 23.81 -27.25 16.58
C GLU A 189 25.12 -27.23 15.78
N ASP A 190 25.02 -27.24 14.46
CA ASP A 190 26.14 -27.19 13.52
C ASP A 190 26.61 -25.76 13.21
N GLY A 191 25.96 -24.75 13.81
CA GLY A 191 26.25 -23.34 13.60
C GLY A 191 25.67 -22.78 12.29
N ARG A 192 24.73 -23.48 11.65
CA ARG A 192 24.06 -23.00 10.45
C ARG A 192 22.96 -22.02 10.83
N PHE A 193 22.91 -20.89 10.14
CA PHE A 193 21.87 -19.87 10.35
C PHE A 193 20.48 -20.40 9.99
N LEU A 194 19.55 -20.35 10.95
CA LEU A 194 18.17 -20.78 10.78
C LEU A 194 17.22 -19.60 10.49
N GLY A 195 17.51 -18.41 11.07
CA GLY A 195 16.67 -17.24 10.91
C GLY A 195 16.92 -16.21 12.01
N VAL A 196 16.06 -15.18 12.01
CA VAL A 196 16.01 -14.19 13.10
C VAL A 196 14.68 -14.37 13.80
N ALA A 197 14.72 -14.62 15.11
CA ALA A 197 13.53 -14.68 15.94
C ALA A 197 13.19 -13.28 16.49
N ASP A 198 11.92 -12.89 16.47
CA ASP A 198 11.46 -11.64 17.09
C ASP A 198 11.71 -11.65 18.60
N CYS A 199 11.51 -12.80 19.22
CA CYS A 199 11.77 -13.02 20.65
C CYS A 199 12.22 -14.46 20.90
N TRP A 200 13.27 -14.64 21.70
CA TRP A 200 13.81 -15.91 22.16
C TRP A 200 13.93 -15.93 23.68
N ALA A 201 13.27 -16.89 24.33
CA ALA A 201 13.36 -17.11 25.77
C ALA A 201 14.16 -18.41 26.03
N ASP A 202 15.42 -18.26 26.44
CA ASP A 202 16.39 -19.36 26.57
C ASP A 202 16.00 -20.35 27.67
N GLU A 203 15.49 -19.87 28.80
CA GLU A 203 15.10 -20.71 29.94
C GLU A 203 14.03 -21.77 29.61
N VAL A 204 13.17 -21.44 28.66
CA VAL A 204 12.04 -22.30 28.23
C VAL A 204 12.17 -22.78 26.79
N ALA A 205 13.27 -22.46 26.14
CA ALA A 205 13.54 -22.77 24.74
C ALA A 205 12.37 -22.41 23.81
N MET A 206 11.84 -21.19 23.98
CA MET A 206 10.66 -20.73 23.30
C MET A 206 10.98 -19.59 22.32
N VAL A 207 10.47 -19.71 21.11
CA VAL A 207 10.41 -18.62 20.11
C VAL A 207 9.03 -17.99 20.17
N TRP A 208 8.96 -16.68 20.21
CA TRP A 208 7.74 -15.92 19.98
C TRP A 208 7.91 -14.97 18.80
N GLU A 209 7.06 -15.14 17.79
CA GLU A 209 6.98 -14.30 16.61
C GLU A 209 5.81 -13.32 16.74
N THR A 210 6.03 -12.07 16.37
CA THR A 210 5.00 -11.04 16.36
C THR A 210 4.44 -10.91 14.95
N GLU A 211 3.27 -11.50 14.71
CA GLU A 211 2.56 -11.29 13.44
C GLU A 211 1.75 -9.99 13.50
N SER A 212 2.10 -9.03 12.65
CA SER A 212 1.25 -7.88 12.40
C SER A 212 0.25 -8.24 11.31
N SER A 213 -1.02 -8.36 11.68
CA SER A 213 -2.12 -8.62 10.73
C SER A 213 -2.22 -7.57 9.61
N GLU A 214 -1.64 -6.40 9.81
CA GLU A 214 -1.59 -5.33 8.79
C GLU A 214 -0.61 -5.63 7.64
N TRP A 215 0.34 -6.57 7.84
CA TRP A 215 1.34 -6.97 6.84
C TRP A 215 0.97 -8.24 6.06
N HIS A 216 0.08 -9.09 6.59
CA HIS A 216 -0.15 -10.45 6.10
C HIS A 216 -1.60 -10.68 5.67
N LEU A 217 -2.15 -9.83 4.83
CA LEU A 217 -3.48 -10.05 4.24
C LEU A 217 -3.43 -10.60 2.81
N SER A 218 -2.45 -11.44 2.49
CA SER A 218 -2.63 -12.39 1.40
C SER A 218 -3.08 -13.74 1.97
N PRO A 219 -4.27 -14.23 1.63
CA PRO A 219 -4.73 -15.58 2.03
C PRO A 219 -3.77 -16.69 1.59
N ALA A 220 -2.98 -16.44 0.54
CA ALA A 220 -1.98 -17.38 0.03
C ALA A 220 -0.76 -17.53 0.95
N ASP A 221 -0.32 -16.45 1.62
CA ASP A 221 0.85 -16.50 2.50
C ASP A 221 0.51 -17.14 3.84
N THR A 222 -0.68 -16.91 4.36
CA THR A 222 -1.18 -17.54 5.60
C THR A 222 -1.28 -19.06 5.42
N THR A 223 -1.78 -19.52 4.28
CA THR A 223 -1.90 -20.97 3.99
C THR A 223 -0.53 -21.65 3.80
N ARG A 224 0.44 -20.96 3.22
CA ARG A 224 1.79 -21.49 3.01
C ARG A 224 2.57 -21.65 4.32
N ARG A 225 2.38 -20.76 5.30
CA ARG A 225 3.02 -20.80 6.62
C ARG A 225 2.38 -21.81 7.56
N LEU A 226 1.07 -21.96 7.53
CA LEU A 226 0.36 -22.97 8.33
C LEU A 226 0.70 -24.42 7.90
N ASN A 227 1.12 -24.63 6.65
CA ASN A 227 1.55 -25.93 6.13
C ASN A 227 3.05 -26.18 6.26
N ALA A 228 3.86 -25.18 6.59
CA ALA A 228 5.26 -25.35 6.94
C ALA A 228 5.38 -25.73 8.42
N ARG A 229 5.13 -27.01 8.74
CA ARG A 229 5.45 -27.55 10.05
C ARG A 229 6.97 -27.46 10.24
N PRO A 230 7.48 -26.70 11.22
CA PRO A 230 8.91 -26.68 11.46
C PRO A 230 9.35 -28.09 11.89
N PRO A 231 10.52 -28.59 11.46
CA PRO A 231 11.08 -29.77 12.04
C PRO A 231 11.26 -29.52 13.54
N SER A 232 10.83 -30.46 14.37
CA SER A 232 10.99 -30.36 15.82
C SER A 232 12.48 -30.15 16.13
N PRO A 233 12.89 -29.06 16.76
CA PRO A 233 14.29 -28.86 17.10
C PRO A 233 14.67 -29.86 18.17
N ARG A 234 15.61 -30.74 17.90
CA ARG A 234 16.35 -31.44 18.95
C ARG A 234 17.36 -30.43 19.48
N LEU A 235 17.07 -29.87 20.65
CA LEU A 235 17.87 -28.83 21.26
C LEU A 235 19.13 -29.41 21.86
N GLY A 236 20.26 -29.13 21.23
CA GLY A 236 21.56 -29.09 21.89
C GLY A 236 21.73 -27.71 22.56
N ARG A 237 22.20 -27.72 23.79
CA ARG A 237 22.46 -26.48 24.54
C ARG A 237 23.65 -25.76 23.91
N SER A 238 23.43 -24.75 23.12
CA SER A 238 24.47 -23.80 22.71
C SER A 238 24.17 -22.41 23.25
N THR A 239 25.05 -21.97 24.13
CA THR A 239 25.05 -20.59 24.66
C THR A 239 25.28 -19.59 23.53
N PRO A 240 24.53 -18.50 23.46
CA PRO A 240 24.77 -17.45 22.47
C PRO A 240 26.12 -16.80 22.72
N ARG A 241 27.01 -16.81 21.70
CA ARG A 241 28.26 -16.06 21.75
C ARG A 241 27.95 -14.57 21.82
N ARG A 242 28.29 -13.95 22.95
CA ARG A 242 28.34 -12.51 23.11
C ARG A 242 29.34 -11.93 22.12
N ASN A 243 28.88 -11.20 21.10
CA ASN A 243 29.74 -10.33 20.33
C ASN A 243 30.00 -9.08 21.19
N ARG A 244 31.17 -9.02 21.86
CA ARG A 244 31.65 -7.79 22.45
C ARG A 244 32.33 -7.01 21.31
N GLY A 245 31.62 -6.05 20.74
CA GLY A 245 32.23 -5.02 19.92
C GLY A 245 33.06 -4.11 20.80
N SER A 246 34.29 -3.94 20.42
CA SER A 246 35.23 -2.91 20.87
C SER A 246 34.83 -1.56 20.27
#